data_aeb1d82cfe247a2debae60018deafca9
#
_entry.id   aeb1d82cfe247a2debae60018deafca9
#
_cell.length_a   1.000
_cell.length_b   1.000
_cell.length_c   1.000
_cell.angle_alpha   90.00
_cell.angle_beta   90.00
_cell.angle_gamma   90.00
#
_symmetry.space_group_name_H-M   'P 1'
#
loop_
_entity.id
_entity.type
_entity.pdbx_description
1 polymer ?
#
loop_
_entity_poly.entity_id
_entity_poly.type
_entity_poly.pdbx_seq_one_letter_code
_entity_poly.pdbx_strand_id
1 'polypeptide(L)' 'MTNGAAIGYMIRAARQAGVDEETIKCIEALMEEQMDFYEEQEAELTFQGF' A
#
# COMPACT_ATOMS: atom_id res chain seq x y z
N MET A 1 7.13 8.28 -8.81
CA MET A 1 7.30 6.92 -8.26
C MET A 1 6.34 5.99 -8.98
N THR A 2 6.79 4.79 -9.33
CA THR A 2 5.91 3.80 -9.95
C THR A 2 5.04 3.12 -8.88
N ASN A 3 3.93 2.51 -9.32
CA ASN A 3 3.09 1.72 -8.42
C ASN A 3 3.88 0.57 -7.80
N GLY A 4 4.73 -0.08 -8.59
CA GLY A 4 5.58 -1.14 -8.07
C GLY A 4 6.54 -0.67 -6.98
N ALA A 5 7.11 0.51 -7.14
CA ALA A 5 7.99 1.09 -6.12
C ALA A 5 7.22 1.42 -4.84
N ALA A 6 6.01 1.99 -4.98
CA ALA A 6 5.17 2.30 -3.82
C ALA A 6 4.82 1.03 -3.04
N ILE A 7 4.41 -0.02 -3.74
CA ILE A 7 4.10 -1.32 -3.13
C ILE A 7 5.35 -1.91 -2.47
N GLY A 8 6.51 -1.79 -3.13
CA GLY A 8 7.77 -2.25 -2.58
C GLY A 8 8.12 -1.59 -1.26
N TYR A 9 7.92 -0.28 -1.14
CA TYR A 9 8.12 0.43 0.12
C TYR A 9 7.19 -0.09 1.21
N MET A 10 5.93 -0.34 0.87
CA MET A 10 4.97 -0.91 1.81
C MET A 10 5.43 -2.28 2.32
N ILE A 11 5.84 -3.16 1.39
CA ILE A 11 6.30 -4.52 1.73
C ILE A 11 7.48 -4.44 2.72
N ARG A 12 8.46 -3.61 2.42
CA ARG A 12 9.63 -3.43 3.28
C ARG A 12 9.24 -2.90 4.66
N ALA A 13 8.38 -1.89 4.69
CA ALA A 13 7.92 -1.30 5.95
C ALA A 13 7.11 -2.30 6.79
N ALA A 14 6.23 -3.05 6.14
CA ALA A 14 5.42 -4.06 6.81
C ALA A 14 6.27 -5.16 7.43
N ARG A 15 7.30 -5.62 6.71
CA ARG A 15 8.26 -6.60 7.23
C ARG A 15 9.01 -6.06 8.45
N GLN A 16 9.43 -4.82 8.37
CA GLN A 16 10.11 -4.16 9.48
C GLN A 16 9.20 -4.05 10.71
N ALA A 17 7.91 -3.85 10.50
CA ALA A 17 6.91 -3.78 11.56
C ALA A 17 6.53 -5.15 12.13
N GLY A 18 7.02 -6.22 11.54
CA GLY A 18 6.74 -7.58 12.01
C GLY A 18 5.45 -8.18 11.49
N VAL A 19 4.89 -7.63 10.41
CA VAL A 19 3.69 -8.18 9.79
C VAL A 19 4.06 -9.46 9.04
N ASP A 20 3.25 -10.50 9.17
CA ASP A 20 3.51 -11.78 8.52
C ASP A 20 3.33 -11.68 6.98
N GLU A 21 4.01 -12.59 6.25
CA GLU A 21 4.04 -12.55 4.79
C GLU A 21 2.66 -12.74 4.15
N GLU A 22 1.80 -13.55 4.74
CA GLU A 22 0.45 -13.74 4.20
C GLU A 22 -0.37 -12.47 4.28
N THR A 23 -0.27 -11.77 5.39
CA THR A 23 -0.94 -10.48 5.56
C THR A 23 -0.37 -9.44 4.60
N ILE A 24 0.94 -9.43 4.40
CA ILE A 24 1.59 -8.52 3.45
C ILE A 24 1.09 -8.77 2.03
N LYS A 25 0.98 -10.04 1.62
CA LYS A 25 0.43 -10.39 0.31
C LYS A 25 -1.01 -9.91 0.16
N CYS A 26 -1.81 -10.02 1.20
CA CYS A 26 -3.18 -9.54 1.20
C CYS A 26 -3.22 -8.01 1.04
N ILE A 27 -2.39 -7.29 1.78
CA ILE A 27 -2.31 -5.83 1.69
C ILE A 27 -1.85 -5.41 0.29
N GLU A 28 -0.87 -6.11 -0.28
CA GLU A 28 -0.37 -5.83 -1.62
C GLU A 28 -1.50 -5.96 -2.66
N ALA A 29 -2.26 -7.03 -2.61
CA ALA A 29 -3.39 -7.24 -3.53
C ALA A 29 -4.44 -6.15 -3.35
N LEU A 30 -4.74 -5.77 -2.12
CA LEU A 30 -5.70 -4.69 -1.82
C LEU A 30 -5.16 -3.32 -2.25
N MET A 31 -3.86 -3.08 -2.15
CA MET A 31 -3.24 -1.85 -2.64
C MET A 31 -3.43 -1.70 -4.14
N GLU A 32 -3.20 -2.78 -4.90
CA GLU A 32 -3.40 -2.76 -6.34
C GLU A 32 -4.86 -2.46 -6.69
N GLU A 33 -5.80 -3.06 -5.96
CA GLU A 33 -7.22 -2.79 -6.13
C GLU A 33 -7.56 -1.34 -5.82
N GLN A 34 -7.03 -0.78 -4.74
CA GLN A 34 -7.24 0.62 -4.38
C GLN A 34 -6.70 1.55 -5.47
N MET A 35 -5.52 1.27 -6.00
CA MET A 35 -4.91 2.06 -7.06
C MET A 35 -5.72 2.02 -8.36
N ASP A 36 -6.41 0.91 -8.62
CA ASP A 36 -7.25 0.78 -9.81
C ASP A 36 -8.57 1.54 -9.69
N PHE A 37 -9.15 1.60 -8.50
CA PHE A 37 -10.49 2.17 -8.30
C PHE A 37 -10.50 3.59 -7.77
N TYR A 38 -9.42 4.06 -7.17
CA TYR A 38 -9.37 5.38 -6.55
C TYR A 38 -8.22 6.21 -7.10
N GLU A 39 -8.44 7.51 -7.21
CA GLU A 39 -7.42 8.44 -7.69
C GLU A 39 -6.42 8.78 -6.58
N GLU A 40 -5.23 9.23 -6.98
CA GLU A 40 -4.18 9.63 -6.06
C GLU A 40 -4.66 10.71 -5.09
N GLN A 41 -5.55 11.60 -5.53
CA GLN A 41 -6.10 12.65 -4.70
C GLN A 41 -6.84 12.08 -3.49
N GLU A 42 -7.59 11.01 -3.68
CA GLU A 42 -8.31 10.35 -2.58
C GLU A 42 -7.35 9.68 -1.61
N ALA A 43 -6.30 9.04 -2.12
CA ALA A 43 -5.26 8.46 -1.30
C ALA A 43 -4.54 9.52 -0.48
N GLU A 44 -4.25 10.68 -1.09
CA GLU A 44 -3.62 11.82 -0.42
C GLU A 44 -4.49 12.33 0.73
N LEU A 45 -5.80 12.45 0.50
CA LEU A 45 -6.74 12.85 1.56
C LEU A 45 -6.75 11.87 2.72
N THR A 46 -6.68 10.57 2.42
CA THR A 46 -6.60 9.54 3.44
C THR A 46 -5.34 9.70 4.29
N PHE A 47 -4.21 9.96 3.65
CA PHE A 47 -2.94 10.21 4.35
C PHE A 47 -3.04 11.44 5.23
N GLN A 48 -3.62 12.54 4.74
CA GLN A 48 -3.76 13.78 5.49
C GLN A 48 -4.67 13.61 6.71
N GLY A 49 -5.68 12.75 6.60
CA GLY A 49 -6.60 12.47 7.70
C GLY A 49 -6.11 11.43 8.69
N PHE A 50 -4.99 10.81 8.36
CA PHE A 50 -4.43 9.77 9.23
C PHE A 50 -3.67 10.38 10.41
#